data_342b42da584ed7c1785f9e8130759c44
#
_entry.id   342b42da584ed7c1785f9e8130759c44
#
_cell.length_a   1.000
_cell.length_b   1.000
_cell.length_c   1.000
_cell.angle_alpha   90.00
_cell.angle_beta   90.00
_cell.angle_gamma   90.00
#
_symmetry.space_group_name_H-M   'P 1'
#
loop_
_entity.id
_entity.type
_entity.pdbx_description
1 polymer ?
#
loop_
_entity_poly.entity_id
_entity_poly.type
_entity_poly.pdbx_seq_one_letter_code
_entity_poly.pdbx_strand_id
1 'polypeptide(L)'
;MASTDTPGSGSFRGVPFLVYQEQRERGGRNIVRREYPLRESGGADDLGPKLPEFTFTVLVTGDDLQTQRIRLRDALRAPGAGELMHPDYGTLNVLINSFESRYNASEQGTVEFTINVIPASDDTAPSVAEDTAAILDQKSGSAMNRLFNTLSDGWTVISDGLHDVQAMT
;
A
#
# COMPACT_ATOMS: atom_id res chain seq x y z
N MET A 1 -20.32 35.81 -1.20
CA MET A 1 -18.89 36.09 -1.50
C MET A 1 -18.46 35.04 -2.50
N ALA A 2 -18.27 35.41 -3.75
CA ALA A 2 -17.80 34.48 -4.79
C ALA A 2 -16.32 34.17 -4.48
N SER A 3 -16.03 32.94 -4.16
CA SER A 3 -14.64 32.44 -4.11
C SER A 3 -14.09 32.58 -5.53
N THR A 4 -13.16 33.46 -5.73
CA THR A 4 -12.34 33.52 -6.95
C THR A 4 -11.39 32.32 -6.87
N ASP A 5 -11.90 31.19 -7.36
CA ASP A 5 -11.16 29.95 -7.42
C ASP A 5 -10.18 30.05 -8.59
N THR A 6 -8.98 30.53 -8.27
CA THR A 6 -7.88 30.57 -9.23
C THR A 6 -7.35 29.14 -9.35
N PRO A 7 -7.37 28.53 -10.54
CA PRO A 7 -6.84 27.20 -10.73
C PRO A 7 -5.40 27.14 -10.28
N GLY A 8 -5.09 26.24 -9.36
CA GLY A 8 -3.73 26.02 -8.88
C GLY A 8 -2.86 25.40 -9.97
N SER A 9 -1.57 25.75 -9.99
CA SER A 9 -0.61 25.10 -10.88
C SER A 9 -0.12 23.79 -10.23
N GLY A 10 -0.17 22.71 -11.00
CA GLY A 10 0.38 21.41 -10.63
C GLY A 10 1.33 20.90 -11.71
N SER A 11 2.01 19.81 -11.42
CA SER A 11 2.80 19.09 -12.42
C SER A 11 2.83 17.59 -12.14
N PHE A 12 2.96 16.81 -13.18
CA PHE A 12 3.20 15.36 -13.07
C PHE A 12 4.44 14.99 -13.88
N ARG A 13 5.42 14.38 -13.22
CA ARG A 13 6.74 14.07 -13.81
C ARG A 13 7.35 15.28 -14.54
N GLY A 14 7.20 16.48 -13.96
CA GLY A 14 7.70 17.72 -14.54
C GLY A 14 6.87 18.31 -15.68
N VAL A 15 5.75 17.71 -16.07
CA VAL A 15 4.83 18.27 -17.08
C VAL A 15 3.81 19.14 -16.36
N PRO A 16 3.78 20.47 -16.61
CA PRO A 16 2.89 21.38 -15.91
C PRO A 16 1.45 21.27 -16.43
N PHE A 17 0.50 21.52 -15.53
CA PHE A 17 -0.94 21.64 -15.81
C PHE A 17 -1.61 22.55 -14.80
N LEU A 18 -2.84 22.91 -15.05
CA LEU A 18 -3.70 23.64 -14.12
C LEU A 18 -4.68 22.66 -13.46
N VAL A 19 -4.79 22.71 -12.15
CA VAL A 19 -5.77 21.90 -11.41
C VAL A 19 -7.10 22.63 -11.43
N TYR A 20 -8.14 21.99 -11.95
CA TYR A 20 -9.50 22.48 -11.95
C TYR A 20 -10.26 21.89 -10.75
N GLN A 21 -11.29 22.55 -10.32
CA GLN A 21 -12.01 22.44 -9.03
C GLN A 21 -12.47 21.05 -8.56
N GLU A 22 -12.58 20.04 -9.39
CA GLU A 22 -13.05 18.72 -8.95
C GLU A 22 -11.91 17.84 -8.45
N GLN A 23 -11.78 17.83 -7.14
CA GLN A 23 -10.93 16.88 -6.43
C GLN A 23 -11.81 15.90 -5.68
N ARG A 24 -11.60 14.62 -5.89
CA ARG A 24 -12.26 13.54 -5.15
C ARG A 24 -11.25 12.68 -4.46
N GLU A 25 -11.40 12.57 -3.16
CA GLU A 25 -10.69 11.57 -2.37
C GLU A 25 -11.65 10.44 -2.00
N ARG A 26 -11.28 9.22 -2.31
CA ARG A 26 -11.98 8.01 -1.91
C ARG A 26 -11.11 7.23 -0.96
N GLY A 27 -11.43 7.29 0.30
CA GLY A 27 -10.81 6.51 1.35
C GLY A 27 -11.81 5.56 2.01
N GLY A 28 -11.37 4.87 3.05
CA GLY A 28 -12.24 4.00 3.84
C GLY A 28 -11.47 2.95 4.62
N ARG A 29 -12.19 1.96 5.12
CA ARG A 29 -11.63 0.83 5.84
C ARG A 29 -12.08 -0.49 5.22
N ASN A 30 -11.26 -1.51 5.31
CA ASN A 30 -11.61 -2.86 4.93
C ASN A 30 -12.44 -3.48 6.06
N ILE A 31 -13.75 -3.59 5.85
CA ILE A 31 -14.67 -4.12 6.85
C ILE A 31 -15.21 -5.45 6.33
N VAL A 32 -15.04 -6.49 7.12
CA VAL A 32 -15.68 -7.80 6.89
C VAL A 32 -16.93 -7.87 7.75
N ARG A 33 -18.08 -8.00 7.10
CA ARG A 33 -19.36 -8.18 7.78
C ARG A 33 -19.60 -9.66 8.03
N ARG A 34 -20.03 -9.98 9.26
CA ARG A 34 -20.50 -11.33 9.62
C ARG A 34 -21.99 -11.27 9.81
N GLU A 35 -22.72 -11.85 8.88
CA GLU A 35 -24.17 -11.97 8.93
C GLU A 35 -24.52 -13.43 9.23
N TYR A 36 -25.35 -13.63 10.26
CA TYR A 36 -25.79 -14.96 10.66
C TYR A 36 -27.23 -15.14 10.20
N PRO A 37 -27.56 -16.23 9.47
CA PRO A 37 -28.94 -16.54 9.11
C PRO A 37 -29.81 -16.64 10.37
N LEU A 38 -31.00 -16.06 10.33
CA LEU A 38 -32.00 -16.08 11.41
C LEU A 38 -31.59 -15.32 12.70
N ARG A 39 -30.56 -14.46 12.67
CA ARG A 39 -30.23 -13.57 13.77
C ARG A 39 -30.38 -12.12 13.32
N GLU A 40 -31.02 -11.30 14.17
CA GLU A 40 -31.15 -9.85 13.91
C GLU A 40 -29.86 -9.07 14.17
N SER A 41 -28.86 -9.68 14.81
CA SER A 41 -27.58 -9.07 15.14
C SER A 41 -26.44 -9.72 14.35
N GLY A 42 -25.68 -8.91 13.66
CA GLY A 42 -24.43 -9.28 13.01
C GLY A 42 -23.21 -8.67 13.70
N GLY A 43 -22.03 -8.99 13.24
CA GLY A 43 -20.75 -8.42 13.65
C GLY A 43 -20.01 -7.81 12.47
N ALA A 44 -19.08 -6.90 12.73
CA ALA A 44 -18.17 -6.36 11.73
C ALA A 44 -16.75 -6.34 12.29
N ASP A 45 -15.80 -6.84 11.51
CA ASP A 45 -14.37 -6.76 11.81
C ASP A 45 -13.72 -5.73 10.93
N ASP A 46 -12.88 -4.93 11.51
CA ASP A 46 -12.09 -3.93 10.81
C ASP A 46 -10.70 -4.51 10.50
N LEU A 47 -10.40 -4.68 9.21
CA LEU A 47 -9.14 -5.23 8.72
C LEU A 47 -8.08 -4.15 8.37
N GLY A 48 -8.35 -2.89 8.70
CA GLY A 48 -7.43 -1.80 8.45
C GLY A 48 -7.85 -0.83 7.34
N PRO A 49 -7.08 0.22 7.09
CA PRO A 49 -7.40 1.24 6.10
C PRO A 49 -7.34 0.69 4.68
N LYS A 50 -8.21 1.20 3.82
CA LYS A 50 -8.08 1.04 2.37
C LYS A 50 -7.05 2.04 1.86
N LEU A 51 -6.35 1.65 0.81
CA LEU A 51 -5.49 2.57 0.09
C LEU A 51 -6.35 3.72 -0.47
N PRO A 52 -6.01 4.98 -0.19
CA PRO A 52 -6.78 6.11 -0.70
C PRO A 52 -6.62 6.23 -2.22
N GLU A 53 -7.67 6.66 -2.87
CA GLU A 53 -7.73 6.89 -4.31
C GLU A 53 -8.11 8.34 -4.53
N PHE A 54 -7.33 9.05 -5.35
CA PHE A 54 -7.56 10.46 -5.65
C PHE A 54 -7.92 10.62 -7.12
N THR A 55 -8.92 11.42 -7.38
CA THR A 55 -9.32 11.80 -8.73
C THR A 55 -9.17 13.31 -8.87
N PHE A 56 -8.39 13.73 -9.84
CA PHE A 56 -8.14 15.13 -10.15
C PHE A 56 -8.60 15.45 -11.57
N THR A 57 -9.24 16.60 -11.73
CA THR A 57 -9.51 17.16 -13.03
C THR A 57 -8.50 18.26 -13.30
N VAL A 58 -7.70 18.09 -14.34
CA VAL A 58 -6.63 19.02 -14.71
C VAL A 58 -6.84 19.56 -16.12
N LEU A 59 -6.46 20.80 -16.32
CA LEU A 59 -6.54 21.48 -17.59
C LEU A 59 -5.15 21.73 -18.16
N VAL A 60 -5.01 21.46 -19.44
CA VAL A 60 -3.84 21.85 -20.23
C VAL A 60 -4.28 22.96 -21.17
N THR A 61 -3.62 24.12 -21.08
CA THR A 61 -3.90 25.31 -21.89
C THR A 61 -2.61 25.97 -22.34
N GLY A 62 -2.64 26.69 -23.42
CA GLY A 62 -1.50 27.46 -23.94
C GLY A 62 -1.34 27.36 -25.45
N ASP A 63 -0.41 28.14 -25.97
CA ASP A 63 -0.16 28.28 -27.41
C ASP A 63 0.35 26.97 -28.04
N ASP A 64 1.02 26.11 -27.25
CA ASP A 64 1.58 24.82 -27.68
C ASP A 64 0.78 23.61 -27.10
N LEU A 65 -0.55 23.75 -27.12
CA LEU A 65 -1.49 22.80 -26.52
C LEU A 65 -1.26 21.35 -26.98
N GLN A 66 -0.99 21.15 -28.28
CA GLN A 66 -0.81 19.81 -28.83
C GLN A 66 0.44 19.12 -28.27
N THR A 67 1.54 19.84 -28.17
CA THR A 67 2.78 19.31 -27.60
C THR A 67 2.64 19.01 -26.11
N GLN A 68 2.02 19.91 -25.35
CA GLN A 68 1.79 19.70 -23.93
C GLN A 68 0.82 18.55 -23.66
N ARG A 69 -0.25 18.44 -24.45
CA ARG A 69 -1.18 17.30 -24.38
C ARG A 69 -0.48 15.97 -24.61
N ILE A 70 0.39 15.89 -25.64
CA ILE A 70 1.15 14.67 -25.95
C ILE A 70 2.10 14.35 -24.80
N ARG A 71 2.87 15.33 -24.31
CA ARG A 71 3.80 15.15 -23.18
C ARG A 71 3.08 14.67 -21.92
N LEU A 72 1.95 15.27 -21.56
CA LEU A 72 1.19 14.83 -20.39
C LEU A 72 0.65 13.41 -20.56
N ARG A 73 0.08 13.10 -21.74
CA ARG A 73 -0.41 11.76 -22.03
C ARG A 73 0.70 10.70 -21.96
N ASP A 74 1.88 11.01 -22.48
CA ASP A 74 3.01 10.09 -22.48
C ASP A 74 3.58 9.93 -21.06
N ALA A 75 3.61 11.00 -20.27
CA ALA A 75 3.96 10.94 -18.85
C ALA A 75 2.98 10.08 -18.04
N LEU A 76 1.66 10.18 -18.32
CA LEU A 76 0.61 9.38 -17.66
C LEU A 76 0.65 7.90 -18.05
N ARG A 77 1.13 7.57 -19.26
CA ARG A 77 1.27 6.20 -19.75
C ARG A 77 2.57 5.53 -19.31
N ALA A 78 3.55 6.31 -18.92
CA ALA A 78 4.85 5.77 -18.53
C ALA A 78 4.70 4.88 -17.27
N PRO A 79 5.29 3.69 -17.25
CA PRO A 79 5.18 2.76 -16.13
C PRO A 79 5.87 3.28 -14.87
N GLY A 80 5.46 2.72 -13.73
CA GLY A 80 6.01 3.03 -12.42
C GLY A 80 5.42 4.27 -11.77
N ALA A 81 5.81 4.48 -10.52
CA ALA A 81 5.39 5.64 -9.75
C ALA A 81 5.95 6.94 -10.32
N GLY A 82 5.20 8.01 -10.21
CA GLY A 82 5.59 9.35 -10.65
C GLY A 82 5.34 10.40 -9.59
N GLU A 83 6.16 11.42 -9.62
CA GLU A 83 6.00 12.58 -8.74
C GLU A 83 4.86 13.47 -9.27
N LEU A 84 3.87 13.69 -8.42
CA LEU A 84 2.76 14.60 -8.62
C LEU A 84 2.91 15.78 -7.67
N MET A 85 3.06 16.97 -8.20
CA MET A 85 2.96 18.22 -7.44
C MET A 85 1.53 18.75 -7.55
N HIS A 86 0.86 18.84 -6.41
CA HIS A 86 -0.51 19.33 -6.33
C HIS A 86 -0.57 20.55 -5.40
N PRO A 87 -1.34 21.61 -5.73
CA PRO A 87 -1.36 22.83 -4.92
C PRO A 87 -1.85 22.58 -3.48
N ASP A 88 -2.82 21.68 -3.26
CA ASP A 88 -3.41 21.44 -1.95
C ASP A 88 -2.76 20.27 -1.21
N TYR A 89 -2.34 19.23 -1.93
CA TYR A 89 -1.76 18.01 -1.35
C TYR A 89 -0.23 18.02 -1.32
N GLY A 90 0.41 19.02 -1.92
CA GLY A 90 1.87 19.08 -2.01
C GLY A 90 2.44 18.08 -2.99
N THR A 91 3.62 17.57 -2.70
CA THR A 91 4.32 16.57 -3.53
C THR A 91 3.96 15.16 -3.09
N LEU A 92 3.38 14.39 -3.99
CA LEU A 92 2.96 13.01 -3.78
C LEU A 92 3.67 12.10 -4.78
N ASN A 93 4.12 10.93 -4.34
CA ASN A 93 4.55 9.88 -5.22
C ASN A 93 3.35 8.97 -5.52
N VAL A 94 2.93 8.89 -6.79
CA VAL A 94 1.67 8.25 -7.16
C VAL A 94 1.81 7.29 -8.34
N LEU A 95 0.94 6.30 -8.36
CA LEU A 95 0.69 5.42 -9.49
C LEU A 95 -0.57 5.87 -10.22
N ILE A 96 -0.53 5.90 -11.53
CA ILE A 96 -1.70 6.21 -12.35
C ILE A 96 -2.55 4.95 -12.49
N ASN A 97 -3.76 4.99 -11.95
CA ASN A 97 -4.73 3.91 -12.11
C ASN A 97 -5.46 4.00 -13.46
N SER A 98 -5.97 5.19 -13.77
CA SER A 98 -6.63 5.48 -15.05
C SER A 98 -6.58 6.97 -15.37
N PHE A 99 -6.72 7.32 -16.62
CA PHE A 99 -6.91 8.70 -17.04
C PHE A 99 -7.85 8.77 -18.24
N GLU A 100 -8.59 9.85 -18.31
CA GLU A 100 -9.47 10.20 -19.42
C GLU A 100 -9.09 11.59 -19.93
N SER A 101 -9.11 11.80 -21.23
CA SER A 101 -8.88 13.12 -21.82
C SER A 101 -10.10 13.53 -22.64
N ARG A 102 -10.63 14.70 -22.37
CA ARG A 102 -11.72 15.30 -23.09
C ARG A 102 -11.26 16.56 -23.81
N TYR A 103 -11.49 16.60 -25.08
CA TYR A 103 -11.31 17.79 -25.90
C TYR A 103 -12.67 18.38 -26.22
N ASN A 104 -12.92 19.60 -25.78
CA ASN A 104 -14.15 20.32 -26.09
C ASN A 104 -13.86 21.31 -27.22
N ALA A 105 -14.47 21.09 -28.40
CA ALA A 105 -14.26 21.94 -29.55
C ALA A 105 -14.83 23.36 -29.38
N SER A 106 -15.75 23.57 -28.44
CA SER A 106 -16.32 24.87 -28.10
C SER A 106 -15.40 25.73 -27.22
N GLU A 107 -14.48 25.10 -26.50
CA GLU A 107 -13.46 25.78 -25.68
C GLU A 107 -12.11 25.70 -26.36
N GLN A 108 -11.90 26.59 -27.34
CA GLN A 108 -10.66 26.63 -28.11
C GLN A 108 -9.45 26.84 -27.21
N GLY A 109 -8.48 25.93 -27.30
CA GLY A 109 -7.19 26.05 -26.58
C GLY A 109 -7.11 25.38 -25.22
N THR A 110 -8.08 24.54 -24.82
CA THR A 110 -8.06 23.83 -23.55
C THR A 110 -8.36 22.34 -23.73
N VAL A 111 -7.59 21.49 -23.08
CA VAL A 111 -7.86 20.05 -22.95
C VAL A 111 -7.98 19.68 -21.49
N GLU A 112 -9.07 19.02 -21.16
CA GLU A 112 -9.36 18.49 -19.84
C GLU A 112 -8.84 17.06 -19.72
N PHE A 113 -8.17 16.77 -18.61
CA PHE A 113 -7.78 15.42 -18.22
C PHE A 113 -8.36 15.10 -16.84
N THR A 114 -9.08 14.01 -16.74
CA THR A 114 -9.45 13.43 -15.45
C THR A 114 -8.47 12.31 -15.14
N ILE A 115 -7.72 12.45 -14.04
CA ILE A 115 -6.64 11.53 -13.65
C ILE A 115 -7.03 10.88 -12.33
N ASN A 116 -7.03 9.56 -12.31
CA ASN A 116 -7.24 8.77 -11.12
C ASN A 116 -5.90 8.18 -10.67
N VAL A 117 -5.49 8.53 -9.45
CA VAL A 117 -4.19 8.15 -8.90
C VAL A 117 -4.33 7.45 -7.56
N ILE A 118 -3.37 6.60 -7.28
CA ILE A 118 -3.22 5.90 -6.03
C ILE A 118 -1.83 6.25 -5.49
N PRO A 119 -1.68 6.66 -4.21
CA PRO A 119 -0.37 6.88 -3.63
C PRO A 119 0.49 5.62 -3.79
N ALA A 120 1.66 5.78 -4.36
CA ALA A 120 2.66 4.74 -4.28
C ALA A 120 3.08 4.71 -2.81
N SER A 121 2.82 3.60 -2.12
CA SER A 121 3.43 3.40 -0.82
C SER A 121 4.94 3.42 -1.03
N ASP A 122 5.67 4.09 -0.14
CA ASP A 122 7.11 3.89 0.03
C ASP A 122 7.36 2.49 0.61
N ASP A 123 6.56 1.54 0.16
CA ASP A 123 6.62 0.18 0.59
C ASP A 123 7.92 -0.44 0.08
N THR A 124 8.95 -0.27 0.87
CA THR A 124 9.70 -1.45 1.22
C THR A 124 8.65 -2.50 1.53
N ALA A 125 8.35 -3.35 0.57
CA ALA A 125 7.54 -4.55 0.75
C ALA A 125 7.82 -5.05 2.16
N PRO A 126 6.81 -5.30 3.01
CA PRO A 126 7.10 -5.77 4.35
C PRO A 126 8.11 -6.87 4.16
N SER A 127 9.30 -6.68 4.68
CA SER A 127 10.31 -7.72 4.68
C SER A 127 9.83 -8.79 5.64
N VAL A 128 8.72 -9.44 5.28
CA VAL A 128 8.30 -10.73 5.79
C VAL A 128 9.10 -11.79 5.03
N ALA A 129 10.36 -11.54 4.96
CA ALA A 129 11.33 -12.58 5.15
C ALA A 129 11.64 -12.60 6.66
N GLU A 130 10.64 -12.74 7.50
CA GLU A 130 10.85 -13.52 8.70
C GLU A 130 11.31 -14.84 8.17
N ASP A 131 12.62 -15.05 8.30
CA ASP A 131 13.28 -16.24 7.79
C ASP A 131 12.67 -17.42 8.53
N THR A 132 11.59 -17.96 7.95
CA THR A 132 10.81 -19.07 8.50
C THR A 132 11.74 -20.27 8.70
N ALA A 133 12.83 -20.33 7.92
CA ALA A 133 13.91 -21.29 8.09
C ALA A 133 14.69 -21.02 9.38
N ALA A 134 15.02 -19.77 9.70
CA ALA A 134 15.70 -19.43 10.96
C ALA A 134 14.82 -19.70 12.18
N ILE A 135 13.52 -19.42 12.11
CA ILE A 135 12.57 -19.73 13.19
C ILE A 135 12.38 -21.24 13.34
N LEU A 136 12.35 -22.00 12.26
CA LEU A 136 12.30 -23.47 12.30
C LEU A 136 13.58 -24.05 12.89
N ASP A 137 14.76 -23.56 12.52
CA ASP A 137 16.05 -23.99 13.08
C ASP A 137 16.14 -23.66 14.57
N GLN A 138 15.69 -22.47 14.97
CA GLN A 138 15.72 -22.09 16.38
C GLN A 138 14.74 -22.90 17.23
N LYS A 139 13.54 -23.20 16.71
CA LYS A 139 12.56 -24.05 17.41
C LYS A 139 12.95 -25.51 17.40
N SER A 140 13.48 -26.03 16.31
CA SER A 140 13.93 -27.42 16.23
C SER A 140 15.18 -27.65 17.10
N GLY A 141 16.15 -26.72 17.11
CA GLY A 141 17.32 -26.76 17.98
C GLY A 141 16.95 -26.73 19.46
N SER A 142 15.98 -25.90 19.86
CA SER A 142 15.53 -25.85 21.25
C SER A 142 14.74 -27.11 21.67
N ALA A 143 13.97 -27.69 20.77
CA ALA A 143 13.26 -28.95 21.03
C ALA A 143 14.23 -30.13 21.14
N MET A 144 15.23 -30.20 20.27
CA MET A 144 16.29 -31.19 20.28
C MET A 144 17.10 -31.12 21.59
N ASN A 145 17.50 -29.92 22.00
CA ASN A 145 18.21 -29.73 23.25
C ASN A 145 17.41 -30.15 24.50
N ARG A 146 16.10 -29.91 24.50
CA ARG A 146 15.21 -30.38 25.57
C ARG A 146 15.13 -31.91 25.62
N LEU A 147 15.06 -32.57 24.46
CA LEU A 147 15.06 -34.02 24.37
C LEU A 147 16.40 -34.60 24.85
N PHE A 148 17.52 -34.04 24.43
CA PHE A 148 18.84 -34.47 24.89
C PHE A 148 19.00 -34.31 26.40
N ASN A 149 18.58 -33.19 26.97
CA ASN A 149 18.64 -32.98 28.43
C ASN A 149 17.75 -33.98 29.16
N THR A 150 16.53 -34.23 28.69
CA THR A 150 15.64 -35.22 29.31
C THR A 150 16.19 -36.64 29.24
N LEU A 151 16.88 -37.00 28.14
CA LEU A 151 17.51 -38.28 27.98
C LEU A 151 18.75 -38.41 28.86
N SER A 152 19.57 -37.35 28.99
CA SER A 152 20.76 -37.36 29.86
C SER A 152 20.37 -37.46 31.33
N ASP A 153 19.33 -36.74 31.76
CA ASP A 153 18.82 -36.80 33.13
C ASP A 153 18.24 -38.20 33.44
N GLY A 154 17.53 -38.80 32.48
CA GLY A 154 17.05 -40.19 32.61
C GLY A 154 18.20 -41.22 32.70
N TRP A 155 19.29 -40.99 31.95
CA TRP A 155 20.44 -41.89 31.98
C TRP A 155 21.24 -41.77 33.27
N THR A 156 21.42 -40.61 33.85
CA THR A 156 22.06 -40.41 35.16
C THR A 156 21.30 -41.10 36.28
N VAL A 157 19.97 -41.03 36.29
CA VAL A 157 19.14 -41.74 37.30
C VAL A 157 19.29 -43.27 37.20
N ILE A 158 19.43 -43.80 35.98
CA ILE A 158 19.61 -45.25 35.78
C ILE A 158 21.04 -45.67 36.20
N SER A 159 22.06 -44.87 35.89
CA SER A 159 23.44 -45.16 36.26
C SER A 159 23.65 -45.13 37.78
N ASP A 160 23.07 -44.16 38.49
CA ASP A 160 23.11 -44.07 39.93
C ASP A 160 22.39 -45.23 40.62
N GLY A 161 21.23 -45.65 40.08
CA GLY A 161 20.50 -46.81 40.56
C GLY A 161 21.27 -48.14 40.40
N LEU A 162 22.09 -48.28 39.35
CA LEU A 162 22.93 -49.45 39.13
C LEU A 162 24.13 -49.52 40.07
N HIS A 163 24.69 -48.36 40.43
CA HIS A 163 25.81 -48.32 41.43
C HIS A 163 25.34 -48.69 42.85
N ASP A 164 24.09 -48.33 43.22
CA ASP A 164 23.55 -48.66 44.52
C ASP A 164 23.27 -50.16 44.68
N VAL A 165 22.91 -50.87 43.64
CA VAL A 165 22.70 -52.34 43.64
C VAL A 165 24.02 -53.12 43.76
N GLN A 166 25.13 -52.56 43.25
CA GLN A 166 26.44 -53.19 43.37
C GLN A 166 27.08 -52.99 44.76
N ALA A 167 26.67 -52.00 45.55
CA ALA A 167 27.13 -51.75 46.89
C ALA A 167 26.48 -52.63 47.97
N MET A 168 25.40 -53.35 47.62
CA MET A 168 24.68 -54.25 48.53
C MET A 168 25.03 -55.75 48.41
N THR A 169 26.07 -56.10 47.67
CA THR A 169 26.62 -57.44 47.61
C THR A 169 28.05 -57.44 48.18
#